data_0c408e736e9af9298726453e31cc54b8
#
_entry.id   0c408e736e9af9298726453e31cc54b8
#
_cell.length_a   1.000
_cell.length_b   1.000
_cell.length_c   1.000
_cell.angle_alpha   90.00
_cell.angle_beta   90.00
_cell.angle_gamma   90.00
#
_symmetry.space_group_name_H-M   'P 1'
#
loop_
_entity.id
_entity.type
_entity.pdbx_description
1 polymer ?
#
loop_
_entity_poly.entity_id
_entity_poly.type
_entity_poly.pdbx_seq_one_letter_code
_entity_poly.pdbx_strand_id
1 'polypeptide(L)'
;MLAFVLGLASPFVVAAPKAAASPPAVELADTEVRTIASTALGRRYDILVGLPEGYAAQPGRRYPVLFVTDANYAFPLVRSIAHMVGDHGRGLEDFVLVGLGYAAGDTPQYSRRRDYTPRGDADARSDMPGRAPLHGEAEAYRRFVATEVFPLVAANYRVDMKRKILAGHSYGGLFAAHVLLTEPTMFERYVISSPSLWYDDRVVLRREREYAATHDDLPADVLLEVGSYETLDPVAHDPRYNRSKDMLRDLRLFESRLRAHRYPHLRIETKVVAGEGHLSVFPIAITRGLQWALPAR
;
A
#
# COMPACT_ATOMS: atom_id res chain seq x y z
N MET A 1 -42.83 9.88 80.64
CA MET A 1 -43.18 9.84 79.19
C MET A 1 -42.06 10.46 78.37
N LEU A 2 -41.24 9.68 77.77
CA LEU A 2 -40.16 10.13 76.87
C LEU A 2 -40.64 10.01 75.43
N ALA A 3 -40.71 11.10 74.69
CA ALA A 3 -41.05 11.15 73.28
C ALA A 3 -39.78 10.99 72.43
N PHE A 4 -39.74 9.90 71.64
CA PHE A 4 -38.70 9.65 70.64
C PHE A 4 -39.05 10.40 69.33
N VAL A 5 -38.24 11.32 68.88
CA VAL A 5 -38.36 11.96 67.56
C VAL A 5 -37.50 11.13 66.56
N LEU A 6 -38.16 10.41 65.66
CA LEU A 6 -37.49 9.78 64.52
C LEU A 6 -37.19 10.84 63.44
N GLY A 7 -35.94 11.18 63.27
CA GLY A 7 -35.49 12.00 62.15
C GLY A 7 -35.42 11.14 60.86
N LEU A 8 -36.23 11.47 59.86
CA LEU A 8 -36.13 10.92 58.50
C LEU A 8 -34.91 11.53 57.76
N ALA A 9 -33.85 10.75 57.58
CA ALA A 9 -32.76 11.13 56.73
C ALA A 9 -33.09 10.81 55.25
N SER A 10 -33.29 11.82 54.44
CA SER A 10 -33.44 11.66 52.97
C SER A 10 -32.11 11.29 52.32
N PRO A 11 -32.06 10.26 51.47
CA PRO A 11 -30.83 9.94 50.78
C PRO A 11 -30.52 11.00 49.72
N PHE A 12 -29.36 11.64 49.83
CA PHE A 12 -28.81 12.46 48.73
C PHE A 12 -28.42 11.55 47.57
N VAL A 13 -29.18 11.58 46.48
CA VAL A 13 -28.79 10.96 45.19
C VAL A 13 -27.75 11.86 44.54
N VAL A 14 -26.49 11.50 44.67
CA VAL A 14 -25.42 12.14 43.91
C VAL A 14 -25.53 11.66 42.45
N ALA A 15 -25.98 12.54 41.57
CA ALA A 15 -26.01 12.25 40.14
C ALA A 15 -24.59 11.94 39.64
N ALA A 16 -24.40 10.79 38.99
CA ALA A 16 -23.14 10.43 38.39
C ALA A 16 -22.75 11.50 37.34
N PRO A 17 -21.45 11.88 37.25
CA PRO A 17 -21.00 12.86 36.28
C PRO A 17 -21.31 12.33 34.86
N LYS A 18 -21.97 13.15 34.05
CA LYS A 18 -22.26 12.85 32.65
C LYS A 18 -20.91 12.61 31.96
N ALA A 19 -20.71 11.41 31.39
CA ALA A 19 -19.46 11.10 30.66
C ALA A 19 -19.22 12.21 29.64
N ALA A 20 -18.05 12.84 29.69
CA ALA A 20 -17.66 13.84 28.72
C ALA A 20 -17.67 13.19 27.32
N ALA A 21 -18.29 13.86 26.36
CA ALA A 21 -18.26 13.40 24.96
C ALA A 21 -16.80 13.30 24.51
N SER A 22 -16.44 12.21 23.84
CA SER A 22 -15.12 12.07 23.25
C SER A 22 -14.87 13.24 22.30
N PRO A 23 -13.64 13.82 22.29
CA PRO A 23 -13.33 14.87 21.35
C PRO A 23 -13.53 14.36 19.90
N PRO A 24 -13.88 15.25 18.95
CA PRO A 24 -14.05 14.84 17.56
C PRO A 24 -12.74 14.29 16.99
N ALA A 25 -12.85 13.25 16.17
CA ALA A 25 -11.71 12.71 15.43
C ALA A 25 -11.23 13.72 14.36
N VAL A 26 -9.94 13.69 14.03
CA VAL A 26 -9.43 14.40 12.87
C VAL A 26 -9.79 13.61 11.61
N GLU A 27 -10.49 14.25 10.70
CA GLU A 27 -10.90 13.68 9.43
C GLU A 27 -10.06 14.25 8.28
N LEU A 28 -9.71 13.40 7.32
CA LEU A 28 -9.09 13.84 6.06
C LEU A 28 -10.20 14.29 5.10
N ALA A 29 -10.11 15.50 4.58
CA ALA A 29 -11.10 16.02 3.65
C ALA A 29 -11.17 15.18 2.36
N ASP A 30 -12.38 15.07 1.79
CA ASP A 30 -12.66 14.35 0.53
C ASP A 30 -12.21 12.90 0.56
N THR A 31 -12.34 12.25 1.70
CA THR A 31 -12.02 10.83 1.86
C THR A 31 -13.22 10.05 2.37
N GLU A 32 -13.29 8.79 1.98
CA GLU A 32 -14.29 7.84 2.46
C GLU A 32 -13.74 6.42 2.55
N VAL A 33 -14.45 5.56 3.25
CA VAL A 33 -14.15 4.13 3.37
C VAL A 33 -15.27 3.32 2.73
N ARG A 34 -14.88 2.38 1.87
CA ARG A 34 -15.76 1.38 1.26
C ARG A 34 -15.35 -0.01 1.74
N THR A 35 -16.26 -0.72 2.37
CA THR A 35 -15.99 -2.08 2.83
C THR A 35 -16.45 -3.10 1.78
N ILE A 36 -15.57 -4.03 1.42
CA ILE A 36 -15.86 -5.17 0.56
C ILE A 36 -15.84 -6.45 1.40
N ALA A 37 -16.95 -7.18 1.42
CA ALA A 37 -16.95 -8.58 1.86
C ALA A 37 -16.57 -9.45 0.67
N SER A 38 -15.28 -9.75 0.54
CA SER A 38 -14.78 -10.52 -0.60
C SER A 38 -15.32 -11.93 -0.61
N THR A 39 -16.00 -12.28 -1.68
CA THR A 39 -16.49 -13.65 -1.90
C THR A 39 -15.35 -14.60 -2.28
N ALA A 40 -14.36 -14.10 -3.01
CA ALA A 40 -13.20 -14.88 -3.44
C ALA A 40 -12.26 -15.25 -2.28
N LEU A 41 -12.11 -14.33 -1.30
CA LEU A 41 -11.17 -14.50 -0.18
C LEU A 41 -11.86 -14.90 1.13
N GLY A 42 -13.20 -14.82 1.22
CA GLY A 42 -13.95 -15.07 2.44
C GLY A 42 -13.60 -14.10 3.60
N ARG A 43 -13.13 -12.91 3.27
CA ARG A 43 -12.66 -11.88 4.23
C ARG A 43 -13.20 -10.51 3.86
N ARG A 44 -13.23 -9.63 4.84
CA ARG A 44 -13.69 -8.26 4.67
C ARG A 44 -12.50 -7.31 4.62
N TYR A 45 -12.49 -6.41 3.65
CA TYR A 45 -11.45 -5.41 3.45
C TYR A 45 -12.04 -4.01 3.40
N ASP A 46 -11.36 -3.06 4.01
CA ASP A 46 -11.68 -1.65 3.87
C ASP A 46 -10.82 -1.03 2.76
N ILE A 47 -11.50 -0.41 1.81
CA ILE A 47 -10.91 0.31 0.70
C ILE A 47 -11.08 1.80 0.99
N LEU A 48 -9.96 2.49 1.20
CA LEU A 48 -9.96 3.92 1.46
C LEU A 48 -9.93 4.67 0.13
N VAL A 49 -10.79 5.66 -0.03
CA VAL A 49 -10.85 6.44 -1.27
C VAL A 49 -10.67 7.92 -0.96
N GLY A 50 -9.73 8.55 -1.67
CA GLY A 50 -9.49 9.99 -1.62
C GLY A 50 -9.76 10.62 -2.98
N LEU A 51 -10.63 11.63 -3.00
CA LEU A 51 -10.97 12.35 -4.21
C LEU A 51 -10.07 13.59 -4.37
N PRO A 52 -9.70 13.98 -5.59
CA PRO A 52 -8.95 15.20 -5.81
C PRO A 52 -9.78 16.42 -5.46
N GLU A 53 -9.11 17.50 -5.11
CA GLU A 53 -9.78 18.78 -4.88
C GLU A 53 -10.57 19.23 -6.11
N GLY A 54 -11.76 19.78 -5.88
CA GLY A 54 -12.63 20.20 -6.97
C GLY A 54 -13.30 19.05 -7.75
N TYR A 55 -13.18 17.80 -7.27
CA TYR A 55 -13.81 16.65 -7.93
C TYR A 55 -15.29 16.89 -8.23
N ALA A 56 -16.09 17.38 -7.27
CA ALA A 56 -17.51 17.63 -7.44
C ALA A 56 -17.81 18.70 -8.51
N ALA A 57 -16.93 19.70 -8.66
CA ALA A 57 -17.10 20.81 -9.61
C ALA A 57 -16.82 20.42 -11.08
N GLN A 58 -16.25 19.25 -11.33
CA GLN A 58 -15.87 18.79 -12.67
C GLN A 58 -16.55 17.46 -13.05
N PRO A 59 -17.89 17.43 -13.23
CA PRO A 59 -18.65 16.17 -13.37
C PRO A 59 -18.31 15.39 -14.65
N GLY A 60 -17.80 16.05 -15.68
CA GLY A 60 -17.39 15.41 -16.94
C GLY A 60 -15.95 14.86 -16.95
N ARG A 61 -15.13 15.20 -15.95
CA ARG A 61 -13.73 14.80 -15.92
C ARG A 61 -13.58 13.38 -15.38
N ARG A 62 -12.72 12.58 -16.05
CA ARG A 62 -12.23 11.28 -15.55
C ARG A 62 -10.78 11.42 -15.12
N TYR A 63 -10.43 10.75 -14.05
CA TYR A 63 -9.14 10.88 -13.38
C TYR A 63 -8.35 9.58 -13.47
N PRO A 64 -7.01 9.61 -13.59
CA PRO A 64 -6.18 8.44 -13.33
C PRO A 64 -6.43 7.97 -11.91
N VAL A 65 -6.12 6.71 -11.64
CA VAL A 65 -6.33 6.14 -10.31
C VAL A 65 -5.04 5.51 -9.78
N LEU A 66 -4.64 5.94 -8.60
CA LEU A 66 -3.52 5.38 -7.86
C LEU A 66 -4.02 4.39 -6.81
N PHE A 67 -3.62 3.15 -6.92
CA PHE A 67 -3.79 2.13 -5.90
C PHE A 67 -2.52 2.06 -5.05
N VAL A 68 -2.66 2.17 -3.73
CA VAL A 68 -1.54 2.05 -2.81
C VAL A 68 -1.79 0.91 -1.83
N THR A 69 -0.79 0.05 -1.67
CA THR A 69 -0.81 -1.01 -0.63
C THR A 69 -0.58 -0.41 0.75
N ASP A 70 -0.85 -1.20 1.80
CA ASP A 70 -0.60 -0.78 3.19
C ASP A 70 -1.31 0.54 3.55
N ALA A 71 -2.58 0.67 3.16
CA ALA A 71 -3.35 1.91 3.24
C ALA A 71 -3.35 2.57 4.63
N ASN A 72 -3.21 1.78 5.69
CA ASN A 72 -3.25 2.28 7.06
C ASN A 72 -2.21 3.37 7.36
N TYR A 73 -1.04 3.33 6.69
CA TYR A 73 -0.03 4.38 6.80
C TYR A 73 0.22 5.10 5.47
N ALA A 74 0.08 4.41 4.34
CA ALA A 74 0.38 4.98 3.04
C ALA A 74 -0.70 5.96 2.57
N PHE A 75 -1.97 5.67 2.81
CA PHE A 75 -3.06 6.51 2.35
C PHE A 75 -3.01 7.95 2.91
N PRO A 76 -2.91 8.18 4.24
CA PRO A 76 -2.83 9.54 4.77
C PRO A 76 -1.56 10.27 4.30
N LEU A 77 -0.44 9.57 4.15
CA LEU A 77 0.80 10.14 3.63
C LEU A 77 0.62 10.61 2.17
N VAL A 78 0.12 9.74 1.31
CA VAL A 78 -0.12 10.06 -0.11
C VAL A 78 -1.15 11.17 -0.25
N ARG A 79 -2.21 11.18 0.58
CA ARG A 79 -3.21 12.26 0.58
C ARG A 79 -2.58 13.62 0.90
N SER A 80 -1.70 13.67 1.91
CA SER A 80 -0.97 14.89 2.28
C SER A 80 -0.02 15.34 1.17
N ILE A 81 0.71 14.42 0.55
CA ILE A 81 1.59 14.72 -0.59
C ILE A 81 0.76 15.23 -1.78
N ALA A 82 -0.35 14.59 -2.11
CA ALA A 82 -1.23 15.02 -3.20
C ALA A 82 -1.75 16.44 -3.00
N HIS A 83 -2.08 16.82 -1.76
CA HIS A 83 -2.50 18.19 -1.44
C HIS A 83 -1.34 19.19 -1.58
N MET A 84 -0.18 18.91 -0.98
CA MET A 84 0.95 19.84 -0.95
C MET A 84 1.72 19.91 -2.28
N VAL A 85 2.08 18.76 -2.83
CA VAL A 85 2.90 18.67 -4.06
C VAL A 85 2.01 18.79 -5.30
N GLY A 86 0.77 18.34 -5.20
CA GLY A 86 -0.21 18.41 -6.29
C GLY A 86 -0.59 19.84 -6.64
N ASP A 87 -0.64 20.73 -5.65
CA ASP A 87 -0.86 22.16 -5.84
C ASP A 87 -2.00 22.46 -6.84
N HIS A 88 -3.17 21.91 -6.58
CA HIS A 88 -4.37 22.04 -7.43
C HIS A 88 -4.15 21.63 -8.91
N GLY A 89 -3.40 20.57 -9.13
CA GLY A 89 -3.07 20.03 -10.45
C GLY A 89 -1.87 20.69 -11.15
N ARG A 90 -1.22 21.67 -10.51
CA ARG A 90 -0.03 22.34 -11.08
C ARG A 90 1.27 21.57 -10.88
N GLY A 91 1.38 20.86 -9.78
CA GLY A 91 2.56 20.04 -9.45
C GLY A 91 2.39 18.56 -9.81
N LEU A 92 1.18 18.04 -9.69
CA LEU A 92 0.78 16.69 -10.10
C LEU A 92 -0.54 16.75 -10.85
N GLU A 93 -0.75 15.85 -11.79
CA GLU A 93 -2.08 15.62 -12.34
C GLU A 93 -3.02 15.14 -11.21
N ASP A 94 -4.24 15.71 -11.15
CA ASP A 94 -5.26 15.26 -10.20
C ASP A 94 -5.62 13.78 -10.43
N PHE A 95 -5.76 13.02 -9.37
CA PHE A 95 -6.06 11.59 -9.40
C PHE A 95 -6.99 11.15 -8.26
N VAL A 96 -7.66 10.03 -8.45
CA VAL A 96 -8.36 9.34 -7.37
C VAL A 96 -7.38 8.41 -6.67
N LEU A 97 -7.26 8.57 -5.35
CA LEU A 97 -6.44 7.71 -4.50
C LEU A 97 -7.27 6.55 -3.96
N VAL A 98 -6.80 5.32 -4.15
CA VAL A 98 -7.41 4.10 -3.62
C VAL A 98 -6.41 3.38 -2.72
N GLY A 99 -6.69 3.36 -1.44
CA GLY A 99 -5.89 2.65 -0.45
C GLY A 99 -6.40 1.23 -0.21
N LEU A 100 -5.54 0.25 -0.42
CA LEU A 100 -5.82 -1.15 -0.17
C LEU A 100 -5.54 -1.45 1.32
N GLY A 101 -6.61 -1.50 2.13
CA GLY A 101 -6.55 -1.78 3.56
C GLY A 101 -6.26 -3.26 3.87
N TYR A 102 -6.05 -3.54 5.14
CA TYR A 102 -5.86 -4.91 5.63
C TYR A 102 -7.21 -5.59 5.89
N ALA A 103 -7.21 -6.92 5.92
CA ALA A 103 -8.40 -7.67 6.24
C ALA A 103 -8.88 -7.37 7.67
N ALA A 104 -10.17 -7.17 7.82
CA ALA A 104 -10.77 -6.87 9.11
C ALA A 104 -10.51 -7.96 10.16
N GLY A 105 -10.04 -7.55 11.33
CA GLY A 105 -9.69 -8.45 12.43
C GLY A 105 -8.28 -9.04 12.37
N ASP A 106 -7.51 -8.74 11.33
CA ASP A 106 -6.09 -9.11 11.25
C ASP A 106 -5.18 -8.01 11.81
N THR A 107 -3.99 -8.39 12.30
CA THR A 107 -2.91 -7.43 12.48
C THR A 107 -2.37 -7.00 11.11
N PRO A 108 -1.79 -5.79 10.99
CA PRO A 108 -1.17 -5.36 9.74
C PRO A 108 -0.15 -6.36 9.19
N GLN A 109 0.72 -6.90 10.05
CA GLN A 109 1.75 -7.86 9.66
C GLN A 109 1.15 -9.17 9.16
N TYR A 110 0.14 -9.69 9.85
CA TYR A 110 -0.52 -10.93 9.46
C TYR A 110 -1.19 -10.79 8.08
N SER A 111 -1.99 -9.73 7.90
CA SER A 111 -2.70 -9.48 6.64
C SER A 111 -1.72 -9.31 5.47
N ARG A 112 -0.72 -8.43 5.62
CA ARG A 112 0.23 -8.15 4.53
C ARG A 112 1.15 -9.32 4.19
N ARG A 113 1.53 -10.14 5.17
CA ARG A 113 2.31 -11.36 4.89
C ARG A 113 1.51 -12.37 4.10
N ARG A 114 0.23 -12.55 4.43
CA ARG A 114 -0.67 -13.41 3.67
C ARG A 114 -0.91 -12.86 2.27
N ASP A 115 -1.38 -11.61 2.18
CA ASP A 115 -1.95 -11.04 0.97
C ASP A 115 -0.89 -10.56 -0.04
N TYR A 116 0.35 -10.26 0.41
CA TYR A 116 1.39 -9.69 -0.45
C TYR A 116 2.52 -10.65 -0.80
N THR A 117 2.56 -11.82 -0.18
CA THR A 117 3.63 -12.79 -0.48
C THR A 117 3.18 -13.79 -1.55
N PRO A 118 4.03 -14.05 -2.56
CA PRO A 118 3.67 -14.90 -3.69
C PRO A 118 3.60 -16.39 -3.37
N ARG A 119 4.18 -16.82 -2.24
CA ARG A 119 4.29 -18.22 -1.85
C ARG A 119 4.31 -18.35 -0.33
N GLY A 120 3.93 -19.53 0.17
CA GLY A 120 4.06 -19.87 1.58
C GLY A 120 5.53 -19.90 2.03
N ASP A 121 5.77 -19.59 3.30
CA ASP A 121 7.07 -19.70 3.95
C ASP A 121 6.95 -20.78 5.04
N ALA A 122 7.72 -21.87 4.90
CA ALA A 122 7.66 -23.00 5.82
C ALA A 122 8.14 -22.64 7.24
N ASP A 123 9.03 -21.64 7.35
CA ASP A 123 9.59 -21.17 8.62
C ASP A 123 8.82 -19.97 9.20
N ALA A 124 7.69 -19.64 8.62
CA ALA A 124 6.90 -18.47 9.00
C ALA A 124 6.40 -18.58 10.45
N ARG A 125 6.53 -17.47 11.18
CA ARG A 125 5.90 -17.29 12.49
C ARG A 125 4.64 -16.44 12.35
N SER A 126 3.64 -16.78 13.15
CA SER A 126 2.42 -15.98 13.16
C SER A 126 2.64 -14.66 13.92
N ASP A 127 2.14 -13.58 13.34
CA ASP A 127 2.06 -12.26 13.97
C ASP A 127 0.72 -12.05 14.71
N MET A 128 -0.10 -13.10 14.78
CA MET A 128 -1.37 -13.11 15.53
C MET A 128 -1.40 -14.25 16.54
N PRO A 129 -1.48 -13.96 17.84
CA PRO A 129 -1.63 -14.99 18.86
C PRO A 129 -2.85 -15.89 18.57
N GLY A 130 -2.68 -17.19 18.68
CA GLY A 130 -3.75 -18.17 18.49
C GLY A 130 -4.13 -18.47 17.02
N ARG A 131 -3.45 -17.86 16.03
CA ARG A 131 -3.63 -18.17 14.60
C ARG A 131 -2.35 -18.74 14.01
N ALA A 132 -2.50 -19.77 13.18
CA ALA A 132 -1.38 -20.28 12.40
C ALA A 132 -0.87 -19.22 11.43
N PRO A 133 0.45 -19.19 11.11
CA PRO A 133 0.98 -18.31 10.09
C PRO A 133 0.34 -18.64 8.73
N LEU A 134 0.00 -17.61 7.98
CA LEU A 134 -0.57 -17.75 6.64
C LEU A 134 0.14 -16.78 5.69
N HIS A 135 0.74 -17.34 4.65
CA HIS A 135 1.50 -16.65 3.63
C HIS A 135 1.12 -17.17 2.24
N GLY A 136 1.44 -16.44 1.20
CA GLY A 136 1.41 -16.98 -0.16
C GLY A 136 0.11 -16.78 -0.92
N GLU A 137 -0.76 -15.85 -0.51
CA GLU A 137 -2.03 -15.59 -1.19
C GLU A 137 -1.96 -14.39 -2.17
N ALA A 138 -0.77 -13.90 -2.56
CA ALA A 138 -0.66 -12.73 -3.43
C ALA A 138 -1.42 -12.88 -4.76
N GLU A 139 -1.47 -14.07 -5.32
CA GLU A 139 -2.24 -14.32 -6.55
C GLU A 139 -3.75 -14.24 -6.31
N ALA A 140 -4.24 -14.79 -5.21
CA ALA A 140 -5.64 -14.68 -4.84
C ALA A 140 -6.02 -13.21 -4.53
N TYR A 141 -5.14 -12.49 -3.86
CA TYR A 141 -5.31 -11.07 -3.57
C TYR A 141 -5.27 -10.19 -4.83
N ARG A 142 -4.37 -10.48 -5.79
CA ARG A 142 -4.35 -9.83 -7.11
C ARG A 142 -5.70 -10.00 -7.82
N ARG A 143 -6.25 -11.22 -7.82
CA ARG A 143 -7.57 -11.49 -8.42
C ARG A 143 -8.68 -10.73 -7.71
N PHE A 144 -8.67 -10.70 -6.38
CA PHE A 144 -9.61 -9.89 -5.59
C PHE A 144 -9.56 -8.41 -6.02
N VAL A 145 -8.36 -7.83 -6.16
CA VAL A 145 -8.22 -6.45 -6.63
C VAL A 145 -8.81 -6.28 -8.03
N ALA A 146 -8.53 -7.21 -8.94
CA ALA A 146 -9.02 -7.15 -10.32
C ALA A 146 -10.54 -7.34 -10.43
N THR A 147 -11.13 -8.27 -9.67
CA THR A 147 -12.51 -8.70 -9.86
C THR A 147 -13.52 -8.07 -8.91
N GLU A 148 -13.06 -7.51 -7.78
CA GLU A 148 -13.94 -6.92 -6.79
C GLU A 148 -13.61 -5.43 -6.55
N VAL A 149 -12.33 -5.07 -6.37
CA VAL A 149 -11.94 -3.66 -6.10
C VAL A 149 -12.08 -2.80 -7.34
N PHE A 150 -11.57 -3.23 -8.51
CA PHE A 150 -11.66 -2.45 -9.74
C PHE A 150 -13.11 -2.16 -10.16
N PRO A 151 -14.04 -3.15 -10.17
CA PRO A 151 -15.45 -2.88 -10.44
C PRO A 151 -16.09 -1.90 -9.45
N LEU A 152 -15.78 -2.02 -8.15
CA LEU A 152 -16.28 -1.09 -7.14
C LEU A 152 -15.82 0.34 -7.44
N VAL A 153 -14.53 0.52 -7.74
CA VAL A 153 -13.97 1.84 -8.05
C VAL A 153 -14.55 2.40 -9.36
N ALA A 154 -14.63 1.59 -10.40
CA ALA A 154 -15.17 2.01 -11.70
C ALA A 154 -16.65 2.39 -11.66
N ALA A 155 -17.45 1.72 -10.82
CA ALA A 155 -18.88 1.98 -10.70
C ALA A 155 -19.21 3.24 -9.86
N ASN A 156 -18.34 3.58 -8.89
CA ASN A 156 -18.65 4.64 -7.92
C ASN A 156 -17.89 5.95 -8.18
N TYR A 157 -16.83 5.94 -8.98
CA TYR A 157 -15.98 7.11 -9.18
C TYR A 157 -15.68 7.39 -10.66
N ARG A 158 -15.46 8.65 -10.98
CA ARG A 158 -15.09 9.09 -12.32
C ARG A 158 -13.60 8.86 -12.58
N VAL A 159 -13.24 7.61 -12.79
CA VAL A 159 -11.87 7.17 -13.05
C VAL A 159 -11.66 6.70 -14.48
N ASP A 160 -10.46 6.89 -15.00
CA ASP A 160 -10.00 6.24 -16.22
C ASP A 160 -9.26 4.95 -15.85
N MET A 161 -9.97 3.83 -15.97
CA MET A 161 -9.44 2.51 -15.62
C MET A 161 -8.35 1.98 -16.58
N LYS A 162 -8.02 2.72 -17.63
CA LYS A 162 -6.84 2.45 -18.46
C LYS A 162 -5.57 3.05 -17.86
N ARG A 163 -5.72 4.06 -17.01
CA ARG A 163 -4.64 4.80 -16.36
C ARG A 163 -4.56 4.45 -14.87
N LYS A 164 -4.36 3.14 -14.58
CA LYS A 164 -4.17 2.61 -13.24
C LYS A 164 -2.70 2.59 -12.87
N ILE A 165 -2.39 3.03 -11.66
CA ILE A 165 -1.05 3.03 -11.10
C ILE A 165 -1.08 2.18 -9.83
N LEU A 166 -0.09 1.29 -9.65
CA LEU A 166 0.10 0.56 -8.40
C LEU A 166 1.37 1.06 -7.70
N ALA A 167 1.23 1.48 -6.45
CA ALA A 167 2.36 1.83 -5.60
C ALA A 167 2.45 0.91 -4.39
N GLY A 168 3.64 0.42 -4.09
CA GLY A 168 3.88 -0.45 -2.95
C GLY A 168 5.30 -0.36 -2.41
N HIS A 169 5.43 -0.54 -1.09
CA HIS A 169 6.70 -0.54 -0.37
C HIS A 169 6.92 -1.87 0.35
N SER A 170 8.18 -2.34 0.41
CA SER A 170 8.54 -3.54 1.16
C SER A 170 7.78 -4.78 0.67
N TYR A 171 6.95 -5.43 1.49
CA TYR A 171 6.03 -6.49 1.04
C TYR A 171 4.97 -5.98 0.05
N GLY A 172 4.51 -4.72 0.17
CA GLY A 172 3.68 -4.10 -0.85
C GLY A 172 4.40 -3.95 -2.19
N GLY A 173 5.71 -3.64 -2.16
CA GLY A 173 6.58 -3.65 -3.33
C GLY A 173 6.81 -5.06 -3.90
N LEU A 174 6.92 -6.08 -3.04
CA LEU A 174 6.97 -7.48 -3.45
C LEU A 174 5.68 -7.89 -4.18
N PHE A 175 4.53 -7.48 -3.65
CA PHE A 175 3.24 -7.70 -4.32
C PHE A 175 3.16 -6.99 -5.68
N ALA A 176 3.61 -5.73 -5.75
CA ALA A 176 3.63 -5.00 -7.02
C ALA A 176 4.54 -5.69 -8.06
N ALA A 177 5.72 -6.20 -7.66
CA ALA A 177 6.59 -6.98 -8.53
C ALA A 177 5.97 -8.34 -8.92
N HIS A 178 5.20 -8.97 -8.02
CA HIS A 178 4.43 -10.18 -8.35
C HIS A 178 3.36 -9.88 -9.41
N VAL A 179 2.58 -8.81 -9.25
CA VAL A 179 1.55 -8.41 -10.23
C VAL A 179 2.19 -8.11 -11.58
N LEU A 180 3.29 -7.36 -11.61
CA LEU A 180 4.04 -7.04 -12.82
C LEU A 180 4.44 -8.28 -13.63
N LEU A 181 4.85 -9.36 -12.96
CA LEU A 181 5.28 -10.61 -13.59
C LEU A 181 4.15 -11.64 -13.77
N THR A 182 2.93 -11.32 -13.39
CA THR A 182 1.77 -12.22 -13.57
C THR A 182 0.78 -11.65 -14.57
N GLU A 183 0.52 -10.35 -14.49
CA GLU A 183 -0.43 -9.62 -15.34
C GLU A 183 0.06 -8.17 -15.51
N PRO A 184 1.10 -7.93 -16.32
CA PRO A 184 1.72 -6.60 -16.46
C PRO A 184 0.73 -5.52 -16.89
N THR A 185 -0.27 -5.86 -17.67
CA THR A 185 -1.31 -4.93 -18.18
C THR A 185 -2.37 -4.58 -17.13
N MET A 186 -2.33 -5.22 -15.95
CA MET A 186 -3.26 -4.91 -14.87
C MET A 186 -3.16 -3.45 -14.43
N PHE A 187 -1.96 -2.88 -14.49
CA PHE A 187 -1.68 -1.46 -14.26
C PHE A 187 -0.83 -0.88 -15.39
N GLU A 188 -1.05 0.38 -15.74
CA GLU A 188 -0.22 1.11 -16.70
C GLU A 188 1.18 1.38 -16.12
N ARG A 189 1.23 1.74 -14.82
CA ARG A 189 2.46 2.13 -14.13
C ARG A 189 2.60 1.46 -12.78
N TYR A 190 3.85 1.17 -12.44
CA TYR A 190 4.23 0.55 -11.17
C TYR A 190 5.27 1.41 -10.45
N VAL A 191 4.98 1.84 -9.24
CA VAL A 191 5.94 2.48 -8.32
C VAL A 191 6.31 1.46 -7.24
N ILE A 192 7.48 0.87 -7.37
CA ILE A 192 7.94 -0.25 -6.55
C ILE A 192 9.09 0.24 -5.66
N SER A 193 8.77 0.55 -4.41
CA SER A 193 9.73 1.05 -3.43
C SER A 193 10.24 -0.08 -2.53
N SER A 194 11.57 -0.22 -2.46
CA SER A 194 12.27 -1.16 -1.57
C SER A 194 11.62 -2.54 -1.50
N PRO A 195 11.33 -3.19 -2.64
CA PRO A 195 10.61 -4.45 -2.63
C PRO A 195 11.37 -5.54 -1.89
N SER A 196 10.66 -6.35 -1.11
CA SER A 196 11.25 -7.49 -0.37
C SER A 196 11.61 -8.65 -1.29
N LEU A 197 12.47 -8.40 -2.30
CA LEU A 197 12.86 -9.38 -3.32
C LEU A 197 13.65 -10.58 -2.75
N TRP A 198 14.20 -10.43 -1.54
CA TRP A 198 14.87 -11.51 -0.80
C TRP A 198 13.91 -12.61 -0.33
N TYR A 199 12.59 -12.33 -0.29
CA TYR A 199 11.58 -13.23 0.26
C TYR A 199 11.57 -14.59 -0.46
N ASP A 200 11.43 -15.67 0.32
CA ASP A 200 11.39 -17.07 -0.13
C ASP A 200 12.48 -17.37 -1.16
N ASP A 201 13.72 -17.17 -0.75
CA ASP A 201 14.91 -17.34 -1.60
C ASP A 201 14.74 -16.67 -2.98
N ARG A 202 14.32 -15.40 -2.97
CA ARG A 202 14.12 -14.60 -4.17
C ARG A 202 13.09 -15.18 -5.14
N VAL A 203 11.93 -15.59 -4.64
CA VAL A 203 10.85 -16.17 -5.47
C VAL A 203 10.49 -15.30 -6.68
N VAL A 204 10.53 -13.97 -6.55
CA VAL A 204 10.23 -13.04 -7.66
C VAL A 204 11.25 -13.14 -8.78
N LEU A 205 12.53 -13.35 -8.46
CA LEU A 205 13.59 -13.56 -9.47
C LEU A 205 13.47 -14.93 -10.16
N ARG A 206 12.83 -15.93 -9.53
CA ARG A 206 12.48 -17.19 -10.21
C ARG A 206 11.32 -16.96 -11.17
N ARG A 207 10.27 -16.25 -10.72
CA ARG A 207 9.11 -15.91 -11.57
C ARG A 207 9.48 -15.04 -12.77
N GLU A 208 10.44 -14.14 -12.61
CA GLU A 208 10.94 -13.34 -13.72
C GLU A 208 11.50 -14.22 -14.83
N ARG A 209 12.26 -15.28 -14.50
CA ARG A 209 12.74 -16.24 -15.47
C ARG A 209 11.63 -17.07 -16.11
N GLU A 210 10.63 -17.47 -15.32
CA GLU A 210 9.45 -18.21 -15.81
C GLU A 210 8.64 -17.34 -16.78
N TYR A 211 8.46 -16.06 -16.46
CA TYR A 211 7.79 -15.10 -17.32
C TYR A 211 8.57 -14.94 -18.65
N ALA A 212 9.86 -14.69 -18.57
CA ALA A 212 10.73 -14.50 -19.74
C ALA A 212 10.80 -15.74 -20.66
N ALA A 213 10.63 -16.94 -20.10
CA ALA A 213 10.61 -18.16 -20.91
C ALA A 213 9.36 -18.33 -21.78
N THR A 214 8.31 -17.52 -21.52
CA THR A 214 7.00 -17.67 -22.18
C THR A 214 6.46 -16.37 -22.78
N HIS A 215 7.15 -15.25 -22.58
CA HIS A 215 6.70 -13.93 -23.03
C HIS A 215 7.84 -13.12 -23.65
N ASP A 216 7.57 -12.54 -24.81
CA ASP A 216 8.52 -11.67 -25.55
C ASP A 216 8.36 -10.20 -25.24
N ASP A 217 7.38 -9.85 -24.36
CA ASP A 217 7.09 -8.48 -23.98
C ASP A 217 6.60 -8.39 -22.53
N LEU A 218 6.81 -7.20 -21.93
CA LEU A 218 6.32 -6.85 -20.59
C LEU A 218 5.82 -5.39 -20.65
N PRO A 219 4.57 -5.17 -21.11
CA PRO A 219 4.06 -3.84 -21.37
C PRO A 219 3.68 -3.11 -20.08
N ALA A 220 4.65 -2.40 -19.50
CA ALA A 220 4.48 -1.61 -18.28
C ALA A 220 5.53 -0.49 -18.17
N ASP A 221 5.14 0.62 -17.55
CA ASP A 221 6.08 1.63 -17.07
C ASP A 221 6.41 1.34 -15.59
N VAL A 222 7.67 1.17 -15.25
CA VAL A 222 8.12 0.73 -13.91
C VAL A 222 9.14 1.70 -13.33
N LEU A 223 8.86 2.23 -12.15
CA LEU A 223 9.82 2.94 -11.32
C LEU A 223 10.23 2.06 -10.14
N LEU A 224 11.51 1.73 -10.06
CA LEU A 224 12.12 1.03 -8.94
C LEU A 224 12.86 2.03 -8.05
N GLU A 225 12.63 1.97 -6.74
CA GLU A 225 13.31 2.86 -5.79
C GLU A 225 13.81 2.07 -4.57
N VAL A 226 14.95 2.49 -4.01
CA VAL A 226 15.54 1.86 -2.82
C VAL A 226 16.42 2.88 -2.09
N GLY A 227 16.51 2.78 -0.78
CA GLY A 227 17.41 3.60 0.02
C GLY A 227 18.88 3.14 -0.10
N SER A 228 19.82 4.07 -0.03
CA SER A 228 21.25 3.76 -0.14
C SER A 228 21.78 2.93 1.05
N TYR A 229 21.13 2.99 2.21
CA TYR A 229 21.48 2.17 3.37
C TYR A 229 20.83 0.78 3.37
N GLU A 230 20.06 0.44 2.34
CA GLU A 230 19.45 -0.89 2.23
C GLU A 230 20.38 -1.92 1.58
N THR A 231 21.68 -1.76 1.74
CA THR A 231 22.72 -2.73 1.40
C THR A 231 23.41 -3.23 2.67
N LEU A 232 24.08 -4.37 2.55
CA LEU A 232 24.93 -4.88 3.61
C LEU A 232 26.23 -4.07 3.62
N ASP A 233 26.54 -3.47 4.77
CA ASP A 233 27.85 -2.85 5.00
C ASP A 233 28.52 -3.51 6.19
N PRO A 234 29.35 -4.52 5.97
CA PRO A 234 30.02 -5.24 7.06
C PRO A 234 31.16 -4.45 7.71
N VAL A 235 31.60 -3.36 7.08
CA VAL A 235 32.81 -2.62 7.50
C VAL A 235 32.48 -1.37 8.32
N ALA A 236 31.43 -0.65 7.96
CA ALA A 236 31.16 0.67 8.50
C ALA A 236 30.57 0.67 9.93
N HIS A 237 30.04 -0.44 10.41
CA HIS A 237 29.31 -0.55 11.68
C HIS A 237 28.20 0.52 11.87
N ASP A 238 27.80 1.17 10.79
CA ASP A 238 26.75 2.19 10.80
C ASP A 238 25.37 1.51 10.99
N PRO A 239 24.62 1.84 12.07
CA PRO A 239 23.35 1.21 12.37
C PRO A 239 22.26 1.48 11.32
N ARG A 240 22.47 2.43 10.42
CA ARG A 240 21.56 2.75 9.31
C ARG A 240 21.58 1.69 8.21
N TYR A 241 22.69 0.98 8.02
CA TYR A 241 22.79 -0.08 7.03
C TYR A 241 22.01 -1.33 7.41
N ASN A 242 21.52 -2.02 6.42
CA ASN A 242 20.82 -3.29 6.63
C ASN A 242 21.83 -4.37 7.08
N ARG A 243 21.44 -5.21 8.05
CA ARG A 243 22.36 -6.21 8.64
C ARG A 243 22.16 -7.62 8.09
N SER A 244 21.06 -7.88 7.42
CA SER A 244 20.69 -9.26 7.01
C SER A 244 20.26 -9.40 5.58
N LYS A 245 19.84 -8.32 4.94
CA LYS A 245 19.28 -8.33 3.58
C LYS A 245 19.94 -7.24 2.74
N ASP A 246 20.44 -7.59 1.57
CA ASP A 246 20.97 -6.63 0.61
C ASP A 246 19.90 -6.30 -0.44
N MET A 247 18.99 -5.42 -0.04
CA MET A 247 17.83 -5.07 -0.87
C MET A 247 18.24 -4.25 -2.10
N LEU A 248 19.27 -3.41 -1.98
CA LEU A 248 19.82 -2.66 -3.10
C LEU A 248 20.40 -3.61 -4.16
N ARG A 249 21.15 -4.62 -3.76
CA ARG A 249 21.70 -5.64 -4.67
C ARG A 249 20.60 -6.43 -5.35
N ASP A 250 19.59 -6.87 -4.58
CA ASP A 250 18.48 -7.67 -5.12
C ASP A 250 17.65 -6.85 -6.11
N LEU A 251 17.43 -5.55 -5.85
CA LEU A 251 16.73 -4.67 -6.76
C LEU A 251 17.53 -4.44 -8.05
N ARG A 252 18.83 -4.20 -7.96
CA ARG A 252 19.69 -4.07 -9.14
C ARG A 252 19.74 -5.34 -9.98
N LEU A 253 19.74 -6.51 -9.33
CA LEU A 253 19.67 -7.80 -10.02
C LEU A 253 18.33 -7.94 -10.76
N PHE A 254 17.24 -7.57 -10.14
CA PHE A 254 15.91 -7.59 -10.77
C PHE A 254 15.85 -6.66 -11.98
N GLU A 255 16.28 -5.40 -11.82
CA GLU A 255 16.39 -4.44 -12.92
C GLU A 255 17.24 -4.97 -14.07
N SER A 256 18.45 -5.46 -13.76
CA SER A 256 19.39 -5.97 -14.75
C SER A 256 18.79 -7.08 -15.61
N ARG A 257 18.05 -8.01 -14.99
CA ARG A 257 17.38 -9.09 -15.71
C ARG A 257 16.26 -8.59 -16.61
N LEU A 258 15.39 -7.72 -16.10
CA LEU A 258 14.32 -7.13 -16.91
C LEU A 258 14.88 -6.39 -18.13
N ARG A 259 15.94 -5.62 -17.95
CA ARG A 259 16.62 -4.91 -19.07
C ARG A 259 17.27 -5.84 -20.08
N ALA A 260 17.81 -6.99 -19.63
CA ALA A 260 18.48 -7.95 -20.50
C ALA A 260 17.53 -8.58 -21.53
N HIS A 261 16.25 -8.72 -21.21
CA HIS A 261 15.23 -9.26 -22.11
C HIS A 261 14.85 -8.31 -23.26
N ARG A 262 15.13 -7.00 -23.12
CA ARG A 262 14.83 -5.98 -24.13
C ARG A 262 13.37 -5.96 -24.57
N TYR A 263 12.45 -6.14 -23.62
CA TYR A 263 11.01 -6.10 -23.88
C TYR A 263 10.62 -4.77 -24.57
N PRO A 264 9.94 -4.80 -25.72
CA PRO A 264 9.71 -3.61 -26.53
C PRO A 264 8.83 -2.54 -25.85
N HIS A 265 7.91 -2.97 -24.99
CA HIS A 265 7.00 -2.04 -24.29
C HIS A 265 7.28 -1.90 -22.79
N LEU A 266 8.42 -2.38 -22.30
CA LEU A 266 8.88 -2.10 -20.93
C LEU A 266 9.66 -0.80 -20.89
N ARG A 267 9.21 0.12 -20.05
CA ARG A 267 10.00 1.27 -19.61
C ARG A 267 10.35 1.10 -18.14
N ILE A 268 11.61 1.17 -17.81
CA ILE A 268 12.09 0.96 -16.44
C ILE A 268 13.07 2.06 -16.06
N GLU A 269 12.79 2.72 -14.94
CA GLU A 269 13.68 3.64 -14.25
C GLU A 269 14.03 3.09 -12.87
N THR A 270 15.25 3.37 -12.41
CA THR A 270 15.69 2.98 -11.07
C THR A 270 16.35 4.15 -10.36
N LYS A 271 15.97 4.38 -9.12
CA LYS A 271 16.53 5.44 -8.28
C LYS A 271 17.01 4.88 -6.94
N VAL A 272 18.25 5.23 -6.60
CA VAL A 272 18.78 5.00 -5.25
C VAL A 272 18.67 6.30 -4.48
N VAL A 273 17.93 6.29 -3.38
CA VAL A 273 17.72 7.49 -2.56
C VAL A 273 18.84 7.59 -1.54
N ALA A 274 19.71 8.57 -1.73
CA ALA A 274 20.88 8.77 -0.88
C ALA A 274 20.48 9.12 0.56
N GLY A 275 21.16 8.53 1.53
CA GLY A 275 20.98 8.82 2.95
C GLY A 275 19.76 8.14 3.59
N GLU A 276 19.02 7.31 2.85
CA GLU A 276 17.79 6.68 3.33
C GLU A 276 17.96 5.17 3.58
N GLY A 277 17.29 4.71 4.64
CA GLY A 277 17.11 3.30 4.97
C GLY A 277 15.70 2.83 4.67
N HIS A 278 15.41 1.56 5.00
CA HIS A 278 14.17 0.90 4.62
C HIS A 278 12.87 1.62 5.06
N LEU A 279 12.86 2.19 6.25
CA LEU A 279 11.66 2.87 6.76
C LEU A 279 11.56 4.34 6.33
N SER A 280 12.71 5.01 6.22
CA SER A 280 12.75 6.45 5.91
C SER A 280 12.67 6.75 4.41
N VAL A 281 12.96 5.78 3.55
CA VAL A 281 12.93 5.96 2.09
C VAL A 281 11.51 6.16 1.55
N PHE A 282 10.48 5.56 2.16
CA PHE A 282 9.13 5.51 1.59
C PHE A 282 8.50 6.89 1.35
N PRO A 283 8.53 7.86 2.27
CA PRO A 283 7.99 9.20 2.02
C PRO A 283 8.62 9.90 0.82
N ILE A 284 9.91 9.72 0.61
CA ILE A 284 10.64 10.31 -0.52
C ILE A 284 10.32 9.56 -1.81
N ALA A 285 10.37 8.24 -1.76
CA ALA A 285 10.09 7.38 -2.91
C ALA A 285 8.65 7.60 -3.42
N ILE A 286 7.65 7.60 -2.55
CA ILE A 286 6.27 7.81 -3.00
C ILE A 286 6.06 9.23 -3.56
N THR A 287 6.70 10.27 -3.00
CA THR A 287 6.63 11.62 -3.54
C THR A 287 7.19 11.68 -4.96
N ARG A 288 8.39 11.12 -5.18
CA ARG A 288 9.03 11.04 -6.51
C ARG A 288 8.24 10.13 -7.46
N GLY A 289 7.70 9.04 -6.93
CA GLY A 289 6.84 8.12 -7.67
C GLY A 289 5.58 8.81 -8.20
N LEU A 290 4.95 9.66 -7.41
CA LEU A 290 3.80 10.46 -7.84
C LEU A 290 4.19 11.45 -8.94
N GLN A 291 5.30 12.19 -8.77
CA GLN A 291 5.79 13.13 -9.79
C GLN A 291 6.13 12.43 -11.12
N TRP A 292 6.66 11.21 -11.05
CA TRP A 292 6.96 10.40 -12.22
C TRP A 292 5.69 9.81 -12.87
N ALA A 293 4.76 9.29 -12.06
CA ALA A 293 3.56 8.62 -12.56
C ALA A 293 2.44 9.58 -12.97
N LEU A 294 2.37 10.76 -12.37
CA LEU A 294 1.30 11.74 -12.50
C LEU A 294 1.86 13.15 -12.70
N PRO A 295 2.73 13.38 -13.71
CA PRO A 295 3.25 14.72 -13.96
C PRO A 295 2.10 15.67 -14.29
N ALA A 296 2.17 16.93 -13.85
CA ALA A 296 1.25 17.98 -14.22
C ALA A 296 1.16 18.08 -15.76
N ARG A 297 -0.03 18.33 -16.27
CA ARG A 297 -0.31 18.45 -17.70
C ARG A 297 -0.47 19.89 -18.10
#